data_b654325c3bd0ba98227b22ffadfb75a8
#
_entry.id   b654325c3bd0ba98227b22ffadfb75a8
#
_cell.length_a   1.000
_cell.length_b   1.000
_cell.length_c   1.000
_cell.angle_alpha   90.00
_cell.angle_beta   90.00
_cell.angle_gamma   90.00
#
_symmetry.space_group_name_H-M   'P 1'
#
loop_
_entity.id
_entity.type
_entity.pdbx_description
1 polymer ?
#
loop_
_entity_poly.entity_id
_entity_poly.type
_entity_poly.pdbx_seq_one_letter_code
_entity_poly.pdbx_strand_id
1 'polypeptide(L)'
;AKLSPRFSNSRNDTNSSNFKESYIAAFIGNWVISLGKQNRWYGPTWDTSLSLSNNASPIPAIALTRKSAEPFTIPFTKVDIPWTVTTFMGKMDDNRIVKNTLLWGFRLNLKPFKNLELGVTRLAQWGGEGREQSLSTFGDILIGKTNCGIDGVVCEGNTLNPANQQAGYDLRYTMNIFDFPLSFYGQKFAEDGKEGTLQYLTKAQPQLGFDLHLNVFGMPSTVYIEWADSLADCGERDKIGNCYYEHSNYETGMRYEGRALGSSYDNDAKTYVIGTISQLDINTHMTARLRYLDLNYDNQDKAPNNSIIGNTVASIAEQVWIISASIQHDKQNWR
;
A
#
# COMPACT_ATOMS: atom_id res chain seq x y z
N ALA A 1 -13.79 20.16 -1.21
CA ALA A 1 -14.51 18.99 -0.70
C ALA A 1 -14.89 18.07 -1.85
N LYS A 2 -14.92 16.76 -1.59
CA LYS A 2 -15.49 15.75 -2.50
C LYS A 2 -16.55 14.99 -1.72
N LEU A 3 -17.75 14.86 -2.28
CA LEU A 3 -18.81 14.01 -1.76
C LEU A 3 -19.08 12.92 -2.82
N SER A 4 -18.96 11.65 -2.43
CA SER A 4 -19.06 10.50 -3.34
C SER A 4 -20.01 9.45 -2.74
N PRO A 5 -21.34 9.67 -2.79
CA PRO A 5 -22.28 8.66 -2.33
C PRO A 5 -22.28 7.48 -3.31
N ARG A 6 -22.23 6.27 -2.77
CA ARG A 6 -22.41 5.02 -3.52
C ARG A 6 -23.60 4.28 -2.95
N PHE A 7 -24.44 3.79 -3.83
CA PHE A 7 -25.57 2.93 -3.51
C PHE A 7 -25.33 1.57 -4.13
N SER A 8 -25.44 0.52 -3.34
CA SER A 8 -25.37 -0.84 -3.85
C SER A 8 -26.65 -1.60 -3.47
N ASN A 9 -27.08 -2.49 -4.36
CA ASN A 9 -28.25 -3.36 -4.15
C ASN A 9 -27.81 -4.82 -4.32
N SER A 10 -26.77 -5.23 -3.60
CA SER A 10 -26.27 -6.59 -3.60
C SER A 10 -26.68 -7.31 -2.33
N ARG A 11 -27.08 -8.59 -2.46
CA ARG A 11 -27.43 -9.46 -1.32
C ARG A 11 -26.29 -9.64 -0.31
N ASN A 12 -25.05 -9.43 -0.75
CA ASN A 12 -23.84 -9.63 0.06
C ASN A 12 -23.28 -8.32 0.63
N ASP A 13 -23.89 -7.18 0.32
CA ASP A 13 -23.44 -5.90 0.82
C ASP A 13 -24.22 -5.52 2.09
N THR A 14 -23.55 -5.49 3.22
CA THR A 14 -24.14 -5.12 4.52
C THR A 14 -24.53 -3.64 4.58
N ASN A 15 -24.01 -2.81 3.67
CA ASN A 15 -24.28 -1.38 3.58
C ASN A 15 -24.79 -1.01 2.19
N SER A 16 -26.08 -0.81 2.05
CA SER A 16 -26.73 -0.36 0.82
C SER A 16 -26.35 1.05 0.36
N SER A 17 -25.78 1.85 1.26
CA SER A 17 -25.25 3.19 0.96
C SER A 17 -23.95 3.45 1.71
N ASN A 18 -22.97 4.04 1.05
CA ASN A 18 -21.73 4.45 1.69
C ASN A 18 -21.18 5.73 1.07
N PHE A 19 -20.32 6.40 1.82
CA PHE A 19 -19.62 7.62 1.42
C PHE A 19 -18.12 7.34 1.24
N LYS A 20 -17.78 6.25 0.57
CA LYS A 20 -16.40 5.95 0.18
C LYS A 20 -15.88 7.09 -0.71
N GLU A 21 -14.61 7.49 -0.51
CA GLU A 21 -13.96 8.60 -1.22
C GLU A 21 -14.52 10.00 -0.93
N SER A 22 -15.26 10.19 0.17
CA SER A 22 -15.72 11.51 0.58
C SER A 22 -14.75 12.15 1.55
N TYR A 23 -14.36 13.39 1.29
CA TYR A 23 -13.42 14.14 2.14
C TYR A 23 -13.59 15.65 2.00
N ILE A 24 -13.08 16.36 3.00
CA ILE A 24 -12.86 17.81 2.97
C ILE A 24 -11.35 18.07 3.03
N ALA A 25 -10.90 19.15 2.40
CA ALA A 25 -9.49 19.53 2.44
C ALA A 25 -9.36 21.05 2.49
N ALA A 26 -8.32 21.51 3.21
CA ALA A 26 -7.90 22.90 3.30
C ALA A 26 -6.45 23.03 2.81
N PHE A 27 -6.14 24.15 2.17
CA PHE A 27 -4.81 24.46 1.65
C PHE A 27 -4.18 25.54 2.53
N ILE A 28 -2.96 25.28 3.00
CA ILE A 28 -2.16 26.21 3.82
C ILE A 28 -0.76 26.27 3.21
N GLY A 29 -0.50 27.28 2.37
CA GLY A 29 0.74 27.36 1.59
C GLY A 29 0.93 26.11 0.71
N ASN A 30 2.06 25.43 0.86
CA ASN A 30 2.38 24.18 0.14
C ASN A 30 1.86 22.92 0.85
N TRP A 31 0.93 23.06 1.79
CA TRP A 31 0.36 21.93 2.53
C TRP A 31 -1.13 21.78 2.31
N VAL A 32 -1.58 20.55 2.32
CA VAL A 32 -3.00 20.17 2.27
C VAL A 32 -3.30 19.36 3.52
N ILE A 33 -4.21 19.88 4.34
CA ILE A 33 -4.80 19.11 5.44
C ILE A 33 -6.14 18.57 4.95
N SER A 34 -6.36 17.29 5.09
CA SER A 34 -7.61 16.65 4.67
C SER A 34 -8.19 15.75 5.75
N LEU A 35 -9.52 15.66 5.80
CA LEU A 35 -10.26 14.78 6.69
C LEU A 35 -11.31 14.01 5.89
N GLY A 36 -11.30 12.69 5.99
CA GLY A 36 -12.26 11.81 5.34
C GLY A 36 -11.65 10.55 4.74
N LYS A 37 -12.39 9.94 3.83
CA LYS A 37 -12.02 8.67 3.19
C LYS A 37 -11.40 8.94 1.83
N GLN A 38 -10.09 8.87 1.75
CA GLN A 38 -9.33 9.10 0.51
C GLN A 38 -8.61 7.83 0.09
N ASN A 39 -8.70 7.49 -1.19
CA ASN A 39 -7.87 6.46 -1.80
C ASN A 39 -6.39 6.85 -1.70
N ARG A 40 -5.55 5.87 -1.39
CA ARG A 40 -4.10 6.04 -1.29
C ARG A 40 -3.42 4.88 -2.01
N TRP A 41 -2.52 5.23 -2.91
CA TRP A 41 -1.70 4.27 -3.63
C TRP A 41 -0.24 4.60 -3.38
N TYR A 42 0.49 3.68 -2.76
CA TYR A 42 1.89 3.87 -2.41
C TYR A 42 2.76 2.83 -3.11
N GLY A 43 3.47 3.25 -4.12
CA GLY A 43 4.32 2.43 -4.96
C GLY A 43 4.25 2.82 -6.43
N PRO A 44 5.18 2.34 -7.27
CA PRO A 44 5.30 2.73 -8.67
C PRO A 44 4.48 1.85 -9.63
N THR A 45 3.75 0.88 -9.13
CA THR A 45 3.10 -0.20 -9.88
C THR A 45 1.69 0.14 -10.34
N TRP A 46 1.15 -0.61 -11.32
CA TRP A 46 -0.13 -0.36 -11.98
C TRP A 46 -1.26 -1.30 -11.56
N ASP A 47 -0.94 -2.56 -11.21
CA ASP A 47 -1.96 -3.56 -10.92
C ASP A 47 -2.29 -3.65 -9.42
N THR A 48 -1.26 -3.78 -8.61
CA THR A 48 -1.37 -3.81 -7.15
C THR A 48 -0.14 -3.16 -6.51
N SER A 49 -0.22 -2.77 -5.25
CA SER A 49 0.93 -2.30 -4.47
C SER A 49 1.05 -3.12 -3.19
N LEU A 50 2.27 -3.45 -2.80
CA LEU A 50 2.51 -4.25 -1.59
C LEU A 50 2.26 -3.49 -0.30
N SER A 51 2.37 -2.16 -0.31
CA SER A 51 2.23 -1.33 0.88
C SER A 51 0.79 -0.85 1.11
N LEU A 52 0.29 -0.02 0.21
CA LEU A 52 -1.06 0.55 0.27
C LEU A 52 -1.61 0.68 -1.14
N SER A 53 -2.76 0.07 -1.39
CA SER A 53 -3.44 0.08 -2.68
C SER A 53 -4.92 0.46 -2.52
N ASN A 54 -5.66 0.37 -3.61
CA ASN A 54 -7.11 0.55 -3.62
C ASN A 54 -7.88 -0.78 -3.43
N ASN A 55 -7.23 -1.84 -2.95
CA ASN A 55 -7.87 -3.12 -2.68
C ASN A 55 -8.87 -3.03 -1.52
N ALA A 56 -8.42 -2.48 -0.39
CA ALA A 56 -9.31 -2.17 0.73
C ALA A 56 -10.06 -0.86 0.51
N SER A 57 -11.19 -0.72 1.15
CA SER A 57 -11.92 0.56 1.19
C SER A 57 -11.07 1.66 1.80
N PRO A 58 -11.23 2.93 1.38
CA PRO A 58 -10.47 4.01 1.96
C PRO A 58 -10.80 4.23 3.43
N ILE A 59 -9.76 4.25 4.26
CA ILE A 59 -9.84 4.41 5.71
C ILE A 59 -10.16 5.87 6.05
N PRO A 60 -11.11 6.15 6.96
CA PRO A 60 -11.34 7.50 7.46
C PRO A 60 -10.11 7.99 8.22
N ALA A 61 -9.54 9.10 7.77
CA ALA A 61 -8.28 9.60 8.29
C ALA A 61 -8.20 11.13 8.23
N ILE A 62 -7.40 11.70 9.13
CA ILE A 62 -6.79 13.00 8.95
C ILE A 62 -5.45 12.81 8.24
N ALA A 63 -5.17 13.64 7.24
CA ALA A 63 -3.92 13.56 6.51
C ALA A 63 -3.31 14.94 6.28
N LEU A 64 -1.98 14.97 6.27
CA LEU A 64 -1.16 16.10 5.87
C LEU A 64 -0.34 15.69 4.66
N THR A 65 -0.49 16.42 3.56
CA THR A 65 0.20 16.15 2.29
C THR A 65 0.87 17.42 1.78
N ARG A 66 2.10 17.30 1.32
CA ARG A 66 2.76 18.37 0.60
C ARG A 66 2.24 18.45 -0.83
N LYS A 67 1.71 19.61 -1.23
CA LYS A 67 0.97 19.82 -2.47
C LYS A 67 1.84 19.75 -3.71
N SER A 68 2.98 20.45 -3.71
CA SER A 68 3.91 20.53 -4.82
C SER A 68 5.31 20.09 -4.41
N ALA A 69 6.01 19.48 -5.35
CA ALA A 69 7.36 18.94 -5.17
C ALA A 69 8.44 20.02 -5.30
N GLU A 70 8.24 21.20 -4.67
CA GLU A 70 9.29 22.21 -4.63
C GLU A 70 10.59 21.63 -4.09
N PRO A 71 11.71 21.80 -4.78
CA PRO A 71 12.94 21.16 -4.38
C PRO A 71 13.51 21.77 -3.10
N PHE A 72 14.29 20.98 -2.38
CA PHE A 72 15.27 21.50 -1.44
C PHE A 72 16.67 21.40 -2.07
N THR A 73 17.48 22.42 -1.86
CA THR A 73 18.87 22.42 -2.31
C THR A 73 19.75 21.77 -1.25
N ILE A 74 20.54 20.77 -1.60
CA ILE A 74 21.48 20.15 -0.65
C ILE A 74 22.54 21.21 -0.28
N PRO A 75 22.76 21.48 1.03
CA PRO A 75 23.77 22.42 1.48
C PRO A 75 25.14 22.13 0.86
N PHE A 76 25.86 23.19 0.48
CA PHE A 76 27.20 23.14 -0.14
C PHE A 76 27.25 22.50 -1.53
N THR A 77 26.10 22.15 -2.13
CA THR A 77 25.99 21.66 -3.50
C THR A 77 25.01 22.54 -4.29
N LYS A 78 24.94 22.34 -5.60
CA LYS A 78 23.90 22.96 -6.44
C LYS A 78 22.82 21.94 -6.86
N VAL A 79 22.68 20.89 -6.05
CA VAL A 79 21.73 19.80 -6.36
C VAL A 79 20.40 20.12 -5.71
N ASP A 80 19.39 20.27 -6.55
CA ASP A 80 17.99 20.47 -6.16
C ASP A 80 17.24 19.17 -6.23
N ILE A 81 16.67 18.73 -5.10
CA ILE A 81 15.90 17.48 -5.01
C ILE A 81 14.42 17.80 -4.80
N PRO A 82 13.58 17.63 -5.84
CA PRO A 82 12.13 17.66 -5.68
C PRO A 82 11.65 16.57 -4.73
N TRP A 83 10.74 16.92 -3.84
CA TRP A 83 10.21 15.98 -2.84
C TRP A 83 8.76 16.23 -2.47
N THR A 84 8.08 15.16 -2.11
CA THR A 84 6.74 15.22 -1.51
C THR A 84 6.68 14.31 -0.30
N VAL A 85 5.82 14.67 0.64
CA VAL A 85 5.53 13.85 1.80
C VAL A 85 4.02 13.80 2.04
N THR A 86 3.55 12.63 2.44
CA THR A 86 2.20 12.43 2.94
C THR A 86 2.28 11.65 4.24
N THR A 87 1.58 12.12 5.25
CA THR A 87 1.32 11.35 6.47
C THR A 87 -0.15 11.39 6.81
N PHE A 88 -0.66 10.32 7.39
CA PHE A 88 -2.04 10.26 7.84
C PHE A 88 -2.19 9.45 9.12
N MET A 89 -3.25 9.75 9.87
CA MET A 89 -3.72 8.96 10.99
C MET A 89 -5.17 8.61 10.74
N GLY A 90 -5.46 7.31 10.60
CA GLY A 90 -6.79 6.78 10.34
C GLY A 90 -7.28 5.87 11.46
N LYS A 91 -8.60 5.74 11.58
CA LYS A 91 -9.24 4.76 12.44
C LYS A 91 -9.60 3.55 11.58
N MET A 92 -9.18 2.36 12.03
CA MET A 92 -9.52 1.09 11.39
C MET A 92 -10.99 0.73 11.66
N ASP A 93 -11.52 -0.27 10.95
CA ASP A 93 -12.88 -0.74 11.14
C ASP A 93 -13.08 -1.36 12.53
N ASP A 94 -14.34 -1.40 12.98
CA ASP A 94 -14.70 -1.95 14.29
C ASP A 94 -14.95 -3.48 14.24
N ASN A 95 -15.01 -4.07 13.03
CA ASN A 95 -15.15 -5.50 12.82
C ASN A 95 -13.79 -6.20 12.81
N ARG A 96 -13.01 -5.97 13.88
CA ARG A 96 -11.67 -6.52 14.05
C ARG A 96 -11.44 -6.93 15.50
N ILE A 97 -10.47 -7.79 15.75
CA ILE A 97 -10.19 -8.36 17.07
C ILE A 97 -9.79 -7.26 18.05
N VAL A 98 -8.84 -6.42 17.69
CA VAL A 98 -8.48 -5.23 18.48
C VAL A 98 -9.28 -4.06 17.94
N LYS A 99 -10.40 -3.74 18.56
CA LYS A 99 -11.26 -2.62 18.15
C LYS A 99 -10.58 -1.28 18.40
N ASN A 100 -11.05 -0.24 17.70
CA ASN A 100 -10.52 1.11 17.82
C ASN A 100 -9.02 1.26 17.49
N THR A 101 -8.42 0.29 16.80
CA THR A 101 -7.04 0.37 16.31
C THR A 101 -6.86 1.57 15.40
N LEU A 102 -5.76 2.28 15.57
CA LEU A 102 -5.33 3.36 14.69
C LEU A 102 -4.34 2.82 13.64
N LEU A 103 -4.35 3.44 12.47
CA LEU A 103 -3.34 3.25 11.43
C LEU A 103 -2.65 4.57 11.15
N TRP A 104 -1.36 4.62 11.42
CA TRP A 104 -0.49 5.68 10.93
C TRP A 104 0.16 5.27 9.63
N GLY A 105 0.21 6.18 8.67
CA GLY A 105 0.92 5.99 7.42
C GLY A 105 1.79 7.19 7.07
N PHE A 106 2.96 6.89 6.52
CA PHE A 106 3.93 7.87 6.07
C PHE A 106 4.48 7.46 4.71
N ARG A 107 4.60 8.41 3.79
CA ARG A 107 5.27 8.25 2.52
C ARG A 107 6.09 9.50 2.18
N LEU A 108 7.35 9.28 1.86
CA LEU A 108 8.26 10.27 1.30
C LEU A 108 8.60 9.88 -0.14
N ASN A 109 8.48 10.80 -1.07
CA ASN A 109 8.98 10.62 -2.44
C ASN A 109 10.06 11.66 -2.71
N LEU A 110 11.12 11.22 -3.38
CA LEU A 110 12.29 12.02 -3.75
C LEU A 110 12.56 11.82 -5.25
N LYS A 111 12.97 12.87 -5.94
CA LYS A 111 13.44 12.79 -7.33
C LYS A 111 14.86 13.36 -7.44
N PRO A 112 15.89 12.59 -7.00
CA PRO A 112 17.28 13.07 -6.96
C PRO A 112 17.87 13.32 -8.36
N PHE A 113 17.35 12.64 -9.37
CA PHE A 113 17.71 12.82 -10.77
C PHE A 113 16.46 12.93 -11.64
N LYS A 114 16.58 13.52 -12.83
CA LYS A 114 15.44 13.71 -13.75
C LYS A 114 14.69 12.41 -14.08
N ASN A 115 15.40 11.32 -14.10
CA ASN A 115 14.95 9.99 -14.50
C ASN A 115 14.83 8.99 -13.35
N LEU A 116 15.15 9.37 -12.10
CA LEU A 116 15.08 8.49 -10.94
C LEU A 116 14.12 9.05 -9.88
N GLU A 117 13.13 8.26 -9.52
CA GLU A 117 12.21 8.51 -8.42
C GLU A 117 12.42 7.44 -7.34
N LEU A 118 12.43 7.88 -6.09
CA LEU A 118 12.59 7.03 -4.92
C LEU A 118 11.42 7.26 -3.98
N GLY A 119 10.91 6.18 -3.40
CA GLY A 119 9.85 6.21 -2.40
C GLY A 119 10.25 5.48 -1.13
N VAL A 120 9.86 6.03 0.01
CA VAL A 120 9.94 5.36 1.32
C VAL A 120 8.56 5.39 1.94
N THR A 121 8.09 4.23 2.39
CA THR A 121 6.78 4.07 3.00
C THR A 121 6.90 3.38 4.34
N ARG A 122 6.11 3.84 5.32
CA ARG A 122 5.95 3.18 6.61
C ARG A 122 4.49 3.20 7.02
N LEU A 123 4.01 2.07 7.52
CA LEU A 123 2.68 1.88 8.07
C LEU A 123 2.81 1.33 9.49
N ALA A 124 1.95 1.78 10.41
CA ALA A 124 1.90 1.24 11.75
C ALA A 124 0.46 1.17 12.26
N GLN A 125 0.01 -0.03 12.63
CA GLN A 125 -1.18 -0.22 13.44
C GLN A 125 -0.80 -0.10 14.90
N TRP A 126 -1.56 0.66 15.69
CA TRP A 126 -1.27 0.88 17.10
C TRP A 126 -2.50 1.29 17.89
N GLY A 127 -2.39 1.25 19.21
CA GLY A 127 -3.51 1.55 20.10
C GLY A 127 -4.69 0.58 19.94
N GLY A 128 -5.85 1.00 20.35
CA GLY A 128 -7.07 0.20 20.36
C GLY A 128 -7.39 -0.41 21.72
N GLU A 129 -8.46 -1.21 21.80
CA GLU A 129 -8.93 -1.78 23.05
C GLU A 129 -7.87 -2.68 23.70
N GLY A 130 -7.59 -2.42 24.98
CA GLY A 130 -6.61 -3.17 25.76
C GLY A 130 -5.15 -2.84 25.42
N ARG A 131 -4.89 -1.77 24.65
CA ARG A 131 -3.54 -1.36 24.26
C ARG A 131 -3.27 0.09 24.61
N GLU A 132 -2.01 0.37 24.91
CA GLU A 132 -1.60 1.72 25.20
C GLU A 132 -1.73 2.63 23.96
N GLN A 133 -2.32 3.80 24.16
CA GLN A 133 -2.56 4.79 23.12
C GLN A 133 -2.21 6.20 23.65
N SER A 134 -0.92 6.38 23.96
CA SER A 134 -0.38 7.65 24.45
C SER A 134 0.48 8.34 23.39
N LEU A 135 0.77 9.62 23.57
CA LEU A 135 1.71 10.35 22.71
C LEU A 135 3.15 9.82 22.84
N SER A 136 3.53 9.31 24.03
CA SER A 136 4.81 8.65 24.23
C SER A 136 4.92 7.36 23.42
N THR A 137 3.89 6.51 23.46
CA THR A 137 3.81 5.29 22.64
C THR A 137 3.92 5.61 21.15
N PHE A 138 3.23 6.65 20.69
CA PHE A 138 3.36 7.09 19.30
C PHE A 138 4.77 7.59 18.97
N GLY A 139 5.41 8.32 19.90
CA GLY A 139 6.81 8.73 19.79
C GLY A 139 7.77 7.55 19.65
N ASP A 140 7.57 6.50 20.45
CA ASP A 140 8.36 5.27 20.37
C ASP A 140 8.16 4.55 19.03
N ILE A 141 6.92 4.52 18.52
CA ILE A 141 6.63 4.00 17.17
C ILE A 141 7.41 4.76 16.11
N LEU A 142 7.45 6.11 16.16
CA LEU A 142 8.16 6.92 15.17
C LEU A 142 9.65 6.60 15.11
N ILE A 143 10.28 6.27 16.22
CA ILE A 143 11.70 5.91 16.29
C ILE A 143 11.99 4.41 16.18
N GLY A 144 10.94 3.59 15.89
CA GLY A 144 11.08 2.16 15.64
C GLY A 144 11.03 1.26 16.87
N LYS A 145 10.72 1.78 18.03
CA LYS A 145 10.56 0.99 19.24
C LYS A 145 9.16 0.37 19.29
N THR A 146 9.02 -0.85 18.82
CA THR A 146 7.71 -1.50 18.67
C THR A 146 7.63 -2.91 19.22
N ASN A 147 8.77 -3.54 19.45
CA ASN A 147 8.82 -4.90 19.95
C ASN A 147 9.30 -4.94 21.39
N CYS A 148 8.53 -5.61 22.24
CA CYS A 148 8.87 -5.80 23.65
C CYS A 148 10.18 -6.59 23.78
N GLY A 149 11.12 -6.06 24.55
CA GLY A 149 12.38 -6.72 24.90
C GLY A 149 13.45 -6.70 23.80
N ILE A 150 13.15 -6.22 22.60
CA ILE A 150 14.10 -6.20 21.48
C ILE A 150 14.52 -4.77 21.14
N ASP A 151 13.55 -3.86 20.95
CA ASP A 151 13.82 -2.48 20.50
C ASP A 151 14.04 -1.51 21.67
N GLY A 152 14.46 -2.00 22.83
CA GLY A 152 14.59 -1.23 24.06
C GLY A 152 13.25 -0.81 24.68
N VAL A 153 12.16 -1.45 24.26
CA VAL A 153 10.84 -1.32 24.87
C VAL A 153 10.77 -2.26 26.08
N VAL A 154 10.65 -1.71 27.27
CA VAL A 154 10.40 -2.49 28.47
C VAL A 154 8.90 -2.74 28.58
N CYS A 155 8.49 -3.99 28.47
CA CYS A 155 7.11 -4.40 28.67
C CYS A 155 7.01 -5.17 29.97
N GLU A 156 6.28 -4.65 30.93
CA GLU A 156 6.05 -5.29 32.22
C GLU A 156 4.77 -6.15 32.18
N GLY A 157 4.85 -7.35 32.74
CA GLY A 157 3.70 -8.25 32.83
C GLY A 157 3.23 -8.79 31.46
N ASN A 158 1.93 -8.79 31.24
CA ASN A 158 1.29 -9.24 30.00
C ASN A 158 1.20 -8.14 28.92
N THR A 159 2.07 -7.15 28.92
CA THR A 159 2.03 -6.08 27.92
C THR A 159 2.42 -6.65 26.54
N LEU A 160 1.59 -6.32 25.58
CA LEU A 160 1.74 -6.74 24.18
C LEU A 160 2.58 -5.71 23.44
N ASN A 161 3.24 -6.13 22.36
CA ASN A 161 3.95 -5.22 21.45
C ASN A 161 3.08 -3.99 21.12
N PRO A 162 3.62 -2.76 21.22
CA PRO A 162 2.83 -1.54 21.10
C PRO A 162 2.29 -1.29 19.70
N ALA A 163 2.90 -1.89 18.67
CA ALA A 163 2.47 -1.69 17.29
C ALA A 163 2.75 -2.91 16.40
N ASN A 164 2.01 -3.00 15.30
CA ASN A 164 2.35 -3.80 14.12
C ASN A 164 2.85 -2.84 13.05
N GLN A 165 4.09 -2.98 12.60
CA GLN A 165 4.71 -2.08 11.65
C GLN A 165 5.13 -2.78 10.37
N GLN A 166 5.00 -2.03 9.27
CA GLN A 166 5.49 -2.39 7.96
C GLN A 166 6.23 -1.22 7.35
N ALA A 167 7.34 -1.48 6.68
CA ALA A 167 8.13 -0.46 6.02
C ALA A 167 8.75 -0.99 4.73
N GLY A 168 9.07 -0.08 3.84
CA GLY A 168 9.74 -0.43 2.61
C GLY A 168 10.11 0.76 1.76
N TYR A 169 10.70 0.43 0.64
CA TYR A 169 11.14 1.41 -0.35
C TYR A 169 10.74 0.96 -1.75
N ASP A 170 10.65 1.92 -2.61
CA ASP A 170 10.43 1.71 -4.04
C ASP A 170 11.27 2.68 -4.86
N LEU A 171 11.47 2.29 -6.10
CA LEU A 171 12.17 3.09 -7.07
C LEU A 171 11.49 2.99 -8.44
N ARG A 172 11.64 4.07 -9.22
CA ARG A 172 11.28 4.12 -10.64
C ARG A 172 12.37 4.83 -11.41
N TYR A 173 12.91 4.16 -12.42
CA TYR A 173 13.92 4.72 -13.32
C TYR A 173 13.37 4.74 -14.74
N THR A 174 13.30 5.93 -15.35
CA THR A 174 12.78 6.12 -16.70
C THR A 174 13.91 6.53 -17.66
N MET A 175 13.99 5.87 -18.81
CA MET A 175 14.90 6.20 -19.88
C MET A 175 14.14 6.25 -21.21
N ASN A 176 14.68 6.97 -22.20
CA ASN A 176 14.14 6.95 -23.56
C ASN A 176 14.88 5.92 -24.40
N ILE A 177 14.13 5.04 -25.04
CA ILE A 177 14.62 4.06 -26.02
C ILE A 177 13.91 4.33 -27.34
N PHE A 178 14.64 4.72 -28.38
CA PHE A 178 14.07 5.07 -29.69
C PHE A 178 12.90 6.07 -29.59
N ASP A 179 13.05 7.11 -28.76
CA ASP A 179 12.04 8.14 -28.46
C ASP A 179 10.82 7.67 -27.65
N PHE A 180 10.80 6.42 -27.20
CA PHE A 180 9.75 5.91 -26.30
C PHE A 180 10.25 5.91 -24.86
N PRO A 181 9.52 6.54 -23.92
CA PRO A 181 9.81 6.41 -22.49
C PRO A 181 9.58 4.98 -22.02
N LEU A 182 10.65 4.33 -21.53
CA LEU A 182 10.63 3.06 -20.86
C LEU A 182 11.00 3.26 -19.41
N SER A 183 10.18 2.74 -18.49
CA SER A 183 10.47 2.76 -17.06
C SER A 183 10.68 1.37 -16.52
N PHE A 184 11.68 1.22 -15.65
CA PHE A 184 11.85 0.08 -14.76
C PHE A 184 11.50 0.53 -13.35
N TYR A 185 10.75 -0.28 -12.62
CA TYR A 185 10.37 0.04 -11.26
C TYR A 185 10.29 -1.21 -10.39
N GLY A 186 10.40 -1.00 -9.09
CA GLY A 186 10.25 -2.06 -8.13
C GLY A 186 9.93 -1.53 -6.75
N GLN A 187 9.38 -2.40 -5.93
CA GLN A 187 9.05 -2.17 -4.54
C GLN A 187 9.57 -3.36 -3.71
N LYS A 188 10.14 -3.07 -2.56
CA LYS A 188 10.41 -4.04 -1.51
C LYS A 188 9.78 -3.55 -0.23
N PHE A 189 8.89 -4.36 0.36
CA PHE A 189 8.12 -3.99 1.53
C PHE A 189 8.14 -5.13 2.54
N ALA A 190 8.36 -4.83 3.81
CA ALA A 190 8.56 -5.82 4.86
C ALA A 190 7.83 -5.45 6.14
N GLU A 191 7.53 -6.46 6.95
CA GLU A 191 6.97 -6.29 8.29
C GLU A 191 8.06 -6.05 9.32
N ASP A 192 9.15 -6.83 9.28
CA ASP A 192 10.28 -6.73 10.20
C ASP A 192 11.56 -6.30 9.52
N GLY A 193 12.36 -5.49 10.20
CA GLY A 193 13.75 -5.22 9.87
C GLY A 193 14.68 -5.85 10.90
N LYS A 194 15.85 -6.32 10.50
CA LYS A 194 16.89 -6.70 11.45
C LYS A 194 17.53 -5.43 12.02
N GLU A 195 17.80 -5.41 13.34
CA GLU A 195 18.37 -4.26 14.02
C GLU A 195 19.44 -3.52 13.22
N GLY A 196 19.24 -2.21 13.07
CA GLY A 196 20.27 -1.25 12.65
C GLY A 196 20.49 -1.07 11.17
N THR A 197 19.76 -1.72 10.24
CA THR A 197 19.99 -1.52 8.81
C THR A 197 18.71 -1.65 7.97
N LEU A 198 18.38 -0.59 7.20
CA LEU A 198 17.44 -0.65 6.07
C LEU A 198 17.80 -1.74 5.03
N GLN A 199 19.02 -2.25 5.12
CA GLN A 199 19.59 -3.22 4.18
C GLN A 199 19.04 -4.63 4.36
N TYR A 200 18.50 -4.93 5.54
CA TYR A 200 18.00 -6.24 5.89
C TYR A 200 16.52 -6.20 6.30
N LEU A 201 15.67 -5.78 5.36
CA LEU A 201 14.26 -6.03 5.48
C LEU A 201 14.08 -7.56 5.40
N THR A 202 13.97 -8.20 6.54
CA THR A 202 13.57 -9.59 6.64
C THR A 202 12.06 -9.71 6.37
N LYS A 203 11.58 -10.88 6.00
CA LYS A 203 10.15 -11.08 5.69
C LYS A 203 9.64 -10.08 4.65
N ALA A 204 10.44 -9.81 3.63
CA ALA A 204 10.17 -8.77 2.65
C ALA A 204 9.55 -9.34 1.39
N GLN A 205 8.55 -8.65 0.90
CA GLN A 205 7.87 -8.93 -0.36
C GLN A 205 8.47 -8.09 -1.48
N PRO A 206 8.93 -8.71 -2.57
CA PRO A 206 9.38 -8.01 -3.75
C PRO A 206 8.27 -7.82 -4.78
N GLN A 207 8.34 -6.70 -5.49
CA GLN A 207 7.53 -6.43 -6.68
C GLN A 207 8.39 -5.70 -7.71
N LEU A 208 8.32 -6.13 -8.96
CA LEU A 208 9.09 -5.56 -10.07
C LEU A 208 8.18 -5.34 -11.26
N GLY A 209 8.50 -4.36 -12.08
CA GLY A 209 7.79 -4.13 -13.32
C GLY A 209 8.56 -3.22 -14.26
N PHE A 210 8.05 -3.16 -15.46
CA PHE A 210 8.44 -2.16 -16.44
C PHE A 210 7.22 -1.68 -17.23
N ASP A 211 7.26 -0.45 -17.69
CA ASP A 211 6.26 0.08 -18.60
C ASP A 211 6.90 0.84 -19.75
N LEU A 212 6.20 0.83 -20.86
CA LEU A 212 6.55 1.50 -22.09
C LEU A 212 5.40 2.40 -22.54
N HIS A 213 5.71 3.68 -22.77
CA HIS A 213 4.76 4.63 -23.31
C HIS A 213 4.91 4.69 -24.83
N LEU A 214 3.84 4.37 -25.55
CA LEU A 214 3.83 4.32 -27.01
C LEU A 214 2.44 4.61 -27.57
N ASN A 215 2.34 4.75 -28.89
CA ASN A 215 1.06 4.86 -29.56
C ASN A 215 0.64 3.50 -30.09
N VAL A 216 -0.44 2.95 -29.56
CA VAL A 216 -1.06 1.70 -30.06
C VAL A 216 -2.26 2.06 -30.91
N PHE A 217 -2.21 1.76 -32.19
CA PHE A 217 -3.27 2.12 -33.16
C PHE A 217 -3.66 3.61 -33.14
N GLY A 218 -2.66 4.50 -32.95
CA GLY A 218 -2.89 5.95 -32.88
C GLY A 218 -3.36 6.46 -31.49
N MET A 219 -3.52 5.58 -30.51
CA MET A 219 -3.93 5.92 -29.15
C MET A 219 -2.71 5.98 -28.22
N PRO A 220 -2.49 7.09 -27.50
CA PRO A 220 -1.47 7.16 -26.45
C PRO A 220 -1.73 6.05 -25.42
N SER A 221 -0.75 5.19 -25.21
CA SER A 221 -0.90 3.98 -24.40
C SER A 221 0.31 3.76 -23.52
N THR A 222 0.06 3.25 -22.32
CA THR A 222 1.08 2.69 -21.44
C THR A 222 0.86 1.17 -21.40
N VAL A 223 1.85 0.42 -21.89
CA VAL A 223 1.87 -1.04 -21.80
C VAL A 223 2.84 -1.41 -20.69
N TYR A 224 2.44 -2.30 -19.79
CA TYR A 224 3.26 -2.69 -18.65
C TYR A 224 3.26 -4.20 -18.41
N ILE A 225 4.34 -4.68 -17.80
CA ILE A 225 4.46 -6.04 -17.27
C ILE A 225 4.92 -5.93 -15.82
N GLU A 226 4.27 -6.69 -14.94
CA GLU A 226 4.56 -6.71 -13.51
C GLU A 226 4.63 -8.13 -12.98
N TRP A 227 5.49 -8.30 -11.99
CA TRP A 227 5.59 -9.49 -11.17
C TRP A 227 5.64 -9.08 -9.70
N ALA A 228 4.95 -9.84 -8.85
CA ALA A 228 5.06 -9.69 -7.40
C ALA A 228 5.02 -11.07 -6.74
N ASP A 229 5.68 -11.14 -5.57
CA ASP A 229 5.61 -12.28 -4.66
C ASP A 229 5.24 -11.74 -3.28
N SER A 230 4.05 -12.07 -2.80
CA SER A 230 3.56 -11.59 -1.51
C SER A 230 3.80 -12.59 -0.37
N LEU A 231 4.56 -13.65 -0.59
CA LEU A 231 5.02 -14.50 0.49
C LEU A 231 6.16 -13.80 1.25
N ALA A 232 5.99 -13.64 2.54
CA ALA A 232 7.06 -13.27 3.45
C ALA A 232 7.47 -14.51 4.24
N ASP A 233 8.74 -14.88 4.14
CA ASP A 233 9.28 -16.01 4.92
C ASP A 233 9.46 -15.59 6.37
N CYS A 234 8.64 -16.15 7.25
CA CYS A 234 8.64 -15.86 8.68
C CYS A 234 9.31 -16.95 9.50
N GLY A 235 9.78 -18.02 8.88
CA GLY A 235 10.52 -19.09 9.52
C GLY A 235 11.98 -18.73 9.75
N GLU A 236 12.56 -19.23 10.84
CA GLU A 236 14.01 -19.16 11.05
C GLU A 236 14.76 -20.25 10.30
N ARG A 237 14.15 -21.39 10.08
CA ARG A 237 14.74 -22.59 9.46
C ARG A 237 13.98 -23.09 8.25
N ASP A 238 12.66 -23.09 8.34
CA ASP A 238 11.74 -23.53 7.31
C ASP A 238 10.95 -22.33 6.79
N LYS A 239 10.66 -22.32 5.50
CA LYS A 239 9.78 -21.28 4.93
C LYS A 239 8.40 -21.43 5.51
N ILE A 240 7.95 -20.42 6.23
CA ILE A 240 6.62 -20.33 6.80
C ILE A 240 5.91 -19.15 6.16
N GLY A 241 4.84 -19.43 5.41
CA GLY A 241 3.98 -18.44 4.83
C GLY A 241 2.97 -17.83 5.81
N ASN A 242 1.99 -17.11 5.29
CA ASN A 242 0.91 -16.46 6.03
C ASN A 242 1.36 -15.53 7.16
N CYS A 243 2.48 -14.85 6.99
CA CYS A 243 2.99 -13.94 7.99
C CYS A 243 2.77 -12.47 7.60
N TYR A 244 2.89 -12.18 6.32
CA TYR A 244 2.69 -10.82 5.85
C TYR A 244 1.21 -10.44 5.89
N TYR A 245 0.91 -9.21 6.27
CA TYR A 245 -0.42 -8.74 6.65
C TYR A 245 -1.01 -9.42 7.89
N GLU A 246 -0.32 -10.37 8.52
CA GLU A 246 -0.69 -11.03 9.76
C GLU A 246 0.08 -10.41 10.94
N HIS A 247 -0.41 -10.61 12.17
CA HIS A 247 0.33 -10.23 13.36
C HIS A 247 -0.25 -10.93 14.60
N SER A 248 0.62 -11.42 15.48
CA SER A 248 0.20 -12.16 16.67
C SER A 248 -0.65 -11.34 17.64
N ASN A 249 -0.47 -10.04 17.71
CA ASN A 249 -1.15 -9.15 18.63
C ASN A 249 -2.25 -8.32 17.99
N TYR A 250 -2.14 -8.00 16.70
CA TYR A 250 -3.17 -7.36 15.88
C TYR A 250 -3.71 -8.39 14.89
N GLU A 251 -4.34 -9.44 15.42
CA GLU A 251 -4.66 -10.69 14.72
C GLU A 251 -5.48 -10.50 13.43
N THR A 252 -6.26 -9.43 13.30
CA THR A 252 -6.91 -9.07 12.02
C THR A 252 -5.91 -8.63 10.95
N GLY A 253 -4.69 -8.30 11.37
CA GLY A 253 -3.59 -7.92 10.48
C GLY A 253 -3.77 -6.57 9.79
N MET A 254 -2.95 -6.32 8.78
CA MET A 254 -2.99 -5.11 7.93
C MET A 254 -4.13 -5.20 6.91
N ARG A 255 -5.35 -5.38 7.39
CA ARG A 255 -6.59 -5.48 6.61
C ARG A 255 -7.60 -4.46 7.08
N TYR A 256 -8.47 -4.03 6.19
CA TYR A 256 -9.60 -3.13 6.45
C TYR A 256 -10.83 -3.63 5.71
N GLU A 257 -11.97 -3.76 6.42
CA GLU A 257 -13.21 -4.35 5.90
C GLU A 257 -12.96 -5.71 5.20
N GLY A 258 -12.10 -6.57 5.78
CA GLY A 258 -11.80 -7.92 5.30
C GLY A 258 -10.86 -7.99 4.08
N ARG A 259 -10.19 -6.88 3.70
CA ARG A 259 -9.26 -6.84 2.57
C ARG A 259 -7.89 -6.32 2.97
N ALA A 260 -6.83 -6.94 2.47
CA ALA A 260 -5.47 -6.46 2.67
C ALA A 260 -5.31 -5.01 2.19
N LEU A 261 -4.59 -4.20 2.97
CA LEU A 261 -4.33 -2.79 2.65
C LEU A 261 -3.44 -2.63 1.42
N GLY A 262 -2.55 -3.58 1.21
CA GLY A 262 -1.60 -3.61 0.10
C GLY A 262 -2.05 -4.50 -1.05
N SER A 263 -1.46 -5.69 -1.18
CA SER A 263 -1.71 -6.62 -2.28
C SER A 263 -3.19 -6.95 -2.46
N SER A 264 -3.67 -6.86 -3.69
CA SER A 264 -5.04 -7.26 -4.05
C SER A 264 -5.26 -8.77 -3.95
N TYR A 265 -4.19 -9.52 -3.76
CA TYR A 265 -4.18 -10.98 -3.73
C TYR A 265 -3.82 -11.54 -2.34
N ASP A 266 -3.82 -10.67 -1.33
CA ASP A 266 -3.44 -10.96 0.06
C ASP A 266 -1.98 -11.47 0.15
N ASN A 267 -1.66 -12.28 1.14
CA ASN A 267 -0.37 -12.91 1.33
C ASN A 267 -0.21 -14.17 0.44
N ASP A 268 1.00 -14.68 0.34
CA ASP A 268 1.39 -15.95 -0.27
C ASP A 268 0.92 -16.13 -1.72
N ALA A 269 0.91 -15.04 -2.48
CA ALA A 269 0.54 -15.04 -3.87
C ALA A 269 1.69 -14.62 -4.78
N LYS A 270 1.93 -15.36 -5.86
CA LYS A 270 2.75 -14.94 -7.00
C LYS A 270 1.86 -14.44 -8.11
N THR A 271 2.19 -13.28 -8.64
CA THR A 271 1.39 -12.63 -9.67
C THR A 271 2.23 -12.24 -10.87
N TYR A 272 1.70 -12.45 -12.05
CA TYR A 272 2.28 -12.05 -13.32
C TYR A 272 1.20 -11.32 -14.09
N VAL A 273 1.46 -10.10 -14.47
CA VAL A 273 0.47 -9.22 -15.10
C VAL A 273 1.05 -8.59 -16.34
N ILE A 274 0.27 -8.62 -17.42
CA ILE A 274 0.47 -7.80 -18.62
C ILE A 274 -0.75 -6.91 -18.73
N GLY A 275 -0.55 -5.61 -18.86
CA GLY A 275 -1.65 -4.66 -18.97
C GLY A 275 -1.39 -3.52 -19.92
N THR A 276 -2.45 -2.87 -20.31
CA THR A 276 -2.42 -1.62 -21.06
C THR A 276 -3.43 -0.64 -20.53
N ILE A 277 -3.03 0.63 -20.52
CA ILE A 277 -3.90 1.78 -20.26
C ILE A 277 -3.80 2.66 -21.49
N SER A 278 -4.90 2.82 -22.23
CA SER A 278 -4.95 3.54 -23.49
C SER A 278 -5.93 4.70 -23.41
N GLN A 279 -5.54 5.85 -23.88
CA GLN A 279 -6.41 7.01 -24.01
C GLN A 279 -7.12 6.95 -25.38
N LEU A 280 -8.41 6.67 -25.39
CA LEU A 280 -9.21 6.56 -26.62
C LEU A 280 -9.57 7.96 -27.14
N ASP A 281 -9.92 8.85 -26.25
CA ASP A 281 -10.15 10.27 -26.50
C ASP A 281 -9.87 11.10 -25.22
N ILE A 282 -10.06 12.42 -25.27
CA ILE A 282 -9.76 13.33 -24.14
C ILE A 282 -10.49 12.97 -22.82
N ASN A 283 -11.62 12.29 -22.93
CA ASN A 283 -12.47 11.93 -21.78
C ASN A 283 -12.59 10.42 -21.58
N THR A 284 -12.01 9.59 -22.44
CA THR A 284 -12.25 8.13 -22.41
C THR A 284 -10.94 7.38 -22.29
N HIS A 285 -10.84 6.55 -21.30
CA HIS A 285 -9.72 5.66 -21.04
C HIS A 285 -10.16 4.21 -21.11
N MET A 286 -9.34 3.37 -21.71
CA MET A 286 -9.49 1.93 -21.71
C MET A 286 -8.36 1.30 -20.89
N THR A 287 -8.68 0.32 -20.07
CA THR A 287 -7.69 -0.53 -19.40
C THR A 287 -7.99 -1.99 -19.74
N ALA A 288 -6.96 -2.72 -20.15
CA ALA A 288 -7.03 -4.16 -20.35
C ALA A 288 -5.88 -4.85 -19.59
N ARG A 289 -6.15 -6.00 -18.99
CA ARG A 289 -5.17 -6.77 -18.21
C ARG A 289 -5.38 -8.26 -18.39
N LEU A 290 -4.25 -8.94 -18.53
CA LEU A 290 -4.14 -10.41 -18.41
C LEU A 290 -3.31 -10.69 -17.17
N ARG A 291 -3.82 -11.52 -16.26
CA ARG A 291 -3.16 -11.93 -15.03
C ARG A 291 -3.04 -13.43 -14.95
N TYR A 292 -1.89 -13.91 -14.55
CA TYR A 292 -1.70 -15.23 -14.00
C TYR A 292 -1.40 -15.11 -12.51
N LEU A 293 -2.19 -15.79 -11.70
CA LEU A 293 -2.14 -15.74 -10.25
C LEU A 293 -1.91 -17.16 -9.72
N ASP A 294 -0.90 -17.32 -8.89
CA ASP A 294 -0.64 -18.51 -8.08
C ASP A 294 -0.93 -18.12 -6.64
N LEU A 295 -2.18 -18.34 -6.21
CA LEU A 295 -2.72 -17.87 -4.95
C LEU A 295 -2.49 -18.90 -3.86
N ASN A 296 -2.16 -18.44 -2.65
CA ASN A 296 -1.89 -19.27 -1.48
C ASN A 296 -1.00 -20.48 -1.84
N TYR A 297 0.12 -20.21 -2.54
CA TYR A 297 0.91 -21.25 -3.18
C TYR A 297 1.70 -22.13 -2.20
N ASP A 298 1.79 -21.75 -0.92
CA ASP A 298 2.28 -22.59 0.15
C ASP A 298 1.21 -23.56 0.70
N ASN A 299 -0.05 -23.38 0.26
CA ASN A 299 -1.22 -24.19 0.63
C ASN A 299 -1.51 -24.17 2.13
N GLN A 300 -1.23 -23.08 2.83
CA GLN A 300 -1.52 -22.88 4.23
C GLN A 300 -2.52 -21.71 4.38
N ASP A 301 -3.68 -21.97 4.97
CA ASP A 301 -4.71 -20.94 5.15
C ASP A 301 -4.35 -19.94 6.24
N LYS A 302 -3.66 -20.38 7.28
CA LYS A 302 -3.45 -19.59 8.51
C LYS A 302 -2.00 -19.61 8.97
N ALA A 303 -1.54 -18.46 9.47
CA ALA A 303 -0.25 -18.38 10.11
C ALA A 303 -0.15 -19.28 11.36
N PRO A 304 1.01 -19.90 11.64
CA PRO A 304 1.19 -20.74 12.81
C PRO A 304 0.93 -20.05 14.16
N ASN A 305 1.18 -18.75 14.22
CA ASN A 305 0.99 -17.90 15.40
C ASN A 305 -0.29 -17.06 15.36
N ASN A 306 -1.10 -17.20 14.32
CA ASN A 306 -2.41 -16.58 14.19
C ASN A 306 -3.39 -17.56 13.51
N SER A 307 -4.12 -18.32 14.31
CA SER A 307 -5.07 -19.31 13.80
C SER A 307 -6.49 -18.77 13.55
N ILE A 308 -6.72 -17.48 13.76
CA ILE A 308 -8.06 -16.88 13.72
C ILE A 308 -8.39 -16.41 12.30
N ILE A 309 -7.49 -15.63 11.69
CA ILE A 309 -7.71 -15.06 10.36
C ILE A 309 -6.89 -15.86 9.34
N GLY A 310 -7.53 -16.34 8.31
CA GLY A 310 -6.90 -16.97 7.16
C GLY A 310 -6.67 -16.01 6.01
N ASN A 311 -6.09 -16.52 4.91
CA ASN A 311 -5.96 -15.79 3.67
C ASN A 311 -7.35 -15.38 3.15
N THR A 312 -7.55 -14.09 2.85
CA THR A 312 -8.87 -13.54 2.52
C THR A 312 -9.27 -13.73 1.05
N VAL A 313 -8.36 -14.26 0.23
CA VAL A 313 -8.57 -14.47 -1.22
C VAL A 313 -8.70 -15.95 -1.55
N ALA A 314 -7.78 -16.79 -1.05
CA ALA A 314 -7.77 -18.22 -1.31
C ALA A 314 -7.33 -18.98 -0.05
N SER A 315 -8.17 -19.88 0.46
CA SER A 315 -7.85 -20.72 1.64
C SER A 315 -7.01 -21.96 1.30
N ILE A 316 -6.88 -22.28 0.02
CA ILE A 316 -6.05 -23.36 -0.52
C ILE A 316 -5.27 -22.85 -1.73
N ALA A 317 -4.25 -23.58 -2.14
CA ALA A 317 -3.47 -23.24 -3.33
C ALA A 317 -4.35 -23.28 -4.59
N GLU A 318 -4.37 -22.19 -5.32
CA GLU A 318 -5.16 -22.04 -6.55
C GLU A 318 -4.35 -21.32 -7.64
N GLN A 319 -4.44 -21.79 -8.88
CA GLN A 319 -3.88 -21.14 -10.06
C GLN A 319 -5.00 -20.59 -10.94
N VAL A 320 -4.98 -19.28 -11.20
CA VAL A 320 -6.07 -18.59 -11.85
C VAL A 320 -5.56 -17.68 -12.98
N TRP A 321 -6.22 -17.75 -14.14
CA TRP A 321 -6.07 -16.76 -15.19
C TRP A 321 -7.25 -15.79 -15.18
N ILE A 322 -6.95 -14.49 -15.18
CA ILE A 322 -7.97 -13.44 -15.22
C ILE A 322 -7.72 -12.51 -16.40
N ILE A 323 -8.70 -12.40 -17.27
CA ILE A 323 -8.74 -11.37 -18.32
C ILE A 323 -9.77 -10.33 -17.89
N SER A 324 -9.36 -9.07 -17.87
CA SER A 324 -10.25 -7.95 -17.56
C SER A 324 -10.04 -6.80 -18.54
N ALA A 325 -11.16 -6.17 -18.92
CA ALA A 325 -11.15 -4.92 -19.67
C ALA A 325 -12.18 -3.96 -19.08
N SER A 326 -11.85 -2.68 -19.07
CA SER A 326 -12.77 -1.62 -18.63
C SER A 326 -12.60 -0.40 -19.51
N ILE A 327 -13.70 0.30 -19.73
CA ILE A 327 -13.72 1.63 -20.36
C ILE A 327 -14.32 2.59 -19.37
N GLN A 328 -13.62 3.66 -19.10
CA GLN A 328 -14.09 4.76 -18.29
C GLN A 328 -14.27 5.99 -19.16
N HIS A 329 -15.47 6.57 -19.12
CA HIS A 329 -15.78 7.82 -19.80
C HIS A 329 -16.13 8.89 -18.78
N ASP A 330 -15.33 9.94 -18.73
CA ASP A 330 -15.56 11.08 -17.83
C ASP A 330 -16.38 12.13 -18.57
N LYS A 331 -17.66 12.24 -18.22
CA LYS A 331 -18.48 13.34 -18.76
C LYS A 331 -17.92 14.66 -18.25
N GLN A 332 -17.55 15.54 -19.15
CA GLN A 332 -17.24 16.93 -18.79
C GLN A 332 -18.44 17.54 -18.08
N ASN A 333 -18.26 17.83 -16.83
CA ASN A 333 -19.34 18.27 -15.99
C ASN A 333 -19.46 19.74 -15.88
N TRP A 334 -20.71 20.13 -15.92
CA TRP A 334 -21.35 21.19 -15.14
C TRP A 334 -20.33 22.02 -14.31
N ARG A 335 -19.93 23.13 -14.85
CA ARG A 335 -19.31 24.24 -14.12
C ARG A 335 -20.36 25.04 -13.38
#